data_869a820b2453d9b01b4bca684e66dd4f
#
_entry.id   869a820b2453d9b01b4bca684e66dd4f
#
_cell.length_a   1.000
_cell.length_b   1.000
_cell.length_c   1.000
_cell.angle_alpha   90.00
_cell.angle_beta   90.00
_cell.angle_gamma   90.00
#
_symmetry.space_group_name_H-M   'P 1'
#
loop_
_entity.id
_entity.type
_entity.pdbx_description
1 polymer ?
#
loop_
_entity_poly.entity_id
_entity_poly.type
_entity_poly.pdbx_seq_one_letter_code
_entity_poly.pdbx_strand_id
1 'polypeptide(L)'
;MRRILKKVNVWVLFIVSAFLCAMSVFIGYVSNPIWNGLVFVNKGVPAPIVYLLTSLAVLLGVYGDDQKSGALSTVIGRGFSRTKVVFAKFLDSVILLFGMFLIMAVFNYFIAIVLGTDMTAFETKAYFLQYLQNVCALLGYVTISAMFIYLTNSMPLGIILDIVLVILLSTMKSLLNAIFIVKRYNLTRYDLDGFLRNAYSNFMLGMTGRGIISFVLGMVIFVGGAVALSQLIFHVKELDF
;
A
#
# COMPACT_ATOMS: atom_id res chain seq x y z
N MET A 1 -13.62 -9.40 -8.47
CA MET A 1 -12.53 -10.30 -7.97
C MET A 1 -12.15 -11.41 -8.94
N ARG A 2 -13.03 -12.37 -9.32
CA ARG A 2 -12.71 -13.49 -10.22
C ARG A 2 -12.08 -13.07 -11.58
N ARG A 3 -12.49 -11.92 -12.15
CA ARG A 3 -11.95 -11.37 -13.39
C ARG A 3 -10.52 -10.84 -13.22
N ILE A 4 -10.23 -10.22 -12.09
CA ILE A 4 -8.91 -9.65 -11.77
C ILE A 4 -7.87 -10.76 -11.62
N LEU A 5 -8.22 -11.84 -10.92
CA LEU A 5 -7.35 -12.99 -10.71
C LEU A 5 -7.00 -13.76 -11.99
N LYS A 6 -7.73 -13.54 -13.09
CA LYS A 6 -7.42 -14.12 -14.41
C LYS A 6 -6.45 -13.30 -15.24
N LYS A 7 -6.09 -12.07 -14.79
CA LYS A 7 -5.18 -11.20 -15.54
C LYS A 7 -3.73 -11.63 -15.33
N VAL A 8 -3.08 -12.05 -16.39
CA VAL A 8 -1.66 -12.46 -16.38
C VAL A 8 -0.76 -11.34 -15.86
N ASN A 9 -1.00 -10.10 -16.27
CA ASN A 9 -0.20 -8.94 -15.86
C ASN A 9 -0.15 -8.73 -14.34
N VAL A 10 -1.26 -9.01 -13.63
CA VAL A 10 -1.31 -8.90 -12.16
C VAL A 10 -0.40 -9.94 -11.52
N TRP A 11 -0.44 -11.17 -12.02
CA TRP A 11 0.40 -12.25 -11.50
C TRP A 11 1.87 -12.07 -11.83
N VAL A 12 2.20 -11.59 -13.04
CA VAL A 12 3.59 -11.29 -13.41
C VAL A 12 4.18 -10.24 -12.49
N LEU A 13 3.49 -9.11 -12.28
CA LEU A 13 3.95 -8.06 -11.37
C LEU A 13 4.07 -8.57 -9.92
N PHE A 14 3.13 -9.38 -9.47
CA PHE A 14 3.17 -9.97 -8.13
C PHE A 14 4.35 -10.93 -7.96
N ILE A 15 4.58 -11.84 -8.93
CA ILE A 15 5.70 -12.80 -8.88
C ILE A 15 7.04 -12.05 -8.89
N VAL A 16 7.19 -11.04 -9.74
CA VAL A 16 8.40 -10.20 -9.77
C VAL A 16 8.60 -9.48 -8.43
N SER A 17 7.54 -8.90 -7.87
CA SER A 17 7.63 -8.22 -6.57
C SER A 17 7.99 -9.18 -5.43
N ALA A 18 7.39 -10.37 -5.41
CA ALA A 18 7.70 -11.39 -4.42
C ALA A 18 9.15 -11.91 -4.55
N PHE A 19 9.63 -12.10 -5.77
CA PHE A 19 11.01 -12.48 -6.04
C PHE A 19 12.00 -11.40 -5.56
N LEU A 20 11.76 -10.13 -5.88
CA LEU A 20 12.59 -9.02 -5.42
C LEU A 20 12.58 -8.89 -3.90
N CYS A 21 11.44 -9.14 -3.27
CA CYS A 21 11.31 -9.14 -1.82
C CYS A 21 12.15 -10.26 -1.19
N ALA A 22 12.10 -11.47 -1.73
CA ALA A 22 12.93 -12.59 -1.28
C ALA A 22 14.43 -12.33 -1.49
N MET A 23 14.79 -11.76 -2.65
CA MET A 23 16.18 -11.36 -2.93
C MET A 23 16.70 -10.31 -1.94
N SER A 24 15.86 -9.36 -1.49
CA SER A 24 16.27 -8.37 -0.49
C SER A 24 16.63 -9.01 0.86
N VAL A 25 15.89 -10.04 1.26
CA VAL A 25 16.19 -10.83 2.47
C VAL A 25 17.50 -11.58 2.31
N PHE A 26 17.69 -12.25 1.16
CA PHE A 26 18.91 -13.02 0.87
C PHE A 26 20.15 -12.12 0.81
N ILE A 27 20.07 -10.97 0.14
CA ILE A 27 21.15 -9.98 0.10
C ILE A 27 21.44 -9.45 1.52
N GLY A 28 20.40 -9.20 2.31
CA GLY A 28 20.53 -8.82 3.72
C GLY A 28 21.29 -9.86 4.52
N TYR A 29 20.99 -11.14 4.32
CA TYR A 29 21.67 -12.25 4.94
C TYR A 29 23.18 -12.33 4.58
N VAL A 30 23.48 -12.27 3.29
CA VAL A 30 24.87 -12.38 2.80
C VAL A 30 25.71 -11.16 3.19
N SER A 31 25.13 -9.98 3.25
CA SER A 31 25.85 -8.72 3.53
C SER A 31 26.05 -8.42 5.03
N ASN A 32 25.41 -9.16 5.92
CA ASN A 32 25.55 -8.93 7.36
C ASN A 32 26.27 -10.10 8.05
N PRO A 33 27.42 -9.87 8.66
CA PRO A 33 28.21 -10.94 9.32
C PRO A 33 27.49 -11.51 10.56
N ILE A 34 26.61 -10.70 11.18
CA ILE A 34 25.77 -11.13 12.30
C ILE A 34 24.32 -11.07 11.83
N TRP A 35 23.79 -12.24 11.43
CA TRP A 35 22.38 -12.36 11.04
C TRP A 35 21.55 -12.84 12.23
N ASN A 36 20.65 -12.01 12.70
CA ASN A 36 19.74 -12.31 13.81
C ASN A 36 18.33 -11.74 13.53
N GLY A 37 17.37 -12.03 14.42
CA GLY A 37 16.00 -11.59 14.28
C GLY A 37 15.84 -10.07 14.13
N LEU A 38 16.61 -9.27 14.86
CA LEU A 38 16.59 -7.80 14.76
C LEU A 38 17.06 -7.30 13.38
N VAL A 39 18.13 -7.90 12.85
CA VAL A 39 18.63 -7.57 11.50
C VAL A 39 17.60 -7.97 10.45
N PHE A 40 16.97 -9.14 10.59
CA PHE A 40 15.91 -9.57 9.71
C PHE A 40 14.70 -8.62 9.74
N VAL A 41 14.21 -8.21 10.91
CA VAL A 41 13.09 -7.25 11.01
C VAL A 41 13.41 -5.95 10.26
N ASN A 42 14.64 -5.46 10.34
CA ASN A 42 15.05 -4.23 9.67
C ASN A 42 15.30 -4.40 8.15
N LYS A 43 15.82 -5.55 7.71
CA LYS A 43 16.21 -5.81 6.32
C LYS A 43 15.16 -6.59 5.53
N GLY A 44 14.31 -7.35 6.21
CA GLY A 44 13.20 -8.11 5.60
C GLY A 44 12.02 -7.25 5.16
N VAL A 45 12.08 -5.94 5.38
CA VAL A 45 11.08 -5.00 4.87
C VAL A 45 11.25 -4.83 3.37
N PRO A 46 10.15 -4.90 2.59
CA PRO A 46 10.22 -4.73 1.15
C PRO A 46 10.84 -3.40 0.74
N ALA A 47 11.71 -3.44 -0.29
CA ALA A 47 12.27 -2.23 -0.89
C ALA A 47 11.17 -1.38 -1.58
N PRO A 48 11.36 -0.05 -1.77
CA PRO A 48 10.37 0.81 -2.43
C PRO A 48 9.91 0.32 -3.80
N ILE A 49 10.78 -0.35 -4.54
CA ILE A 49 10.43 -0.95 -5.85
C ILE A 49 9.39 -2.07 -5.72
N VAL A 50 9.39 -2.84 -4.63
CA VAL A 50 8.40 -3.89 -4.37
C VAL A 50 7.03 -3.25 -4.10
N TYR A 51 6.99 -2.16 -3.35
CA TYR A 51 5.76 -1.39 -3.12
C TYR A 51 5.20 -0.86 -4.42
N LEU A 52 6.06 -0.29 -5.28
CA LEU A 52 5.65 0.23 -6.58
C LEU A 52 5.06 -0.87 -7.48
N LEU A 53 5.74 -2.00 -7.62
CA LEU A 53 5.24 -3.10 -8.45
C LEU A 53 3.92 -3.67 -7.93
N THR A 54 3.76 -3.75 -6.61
CA THR A 54 2.54 -4.26 -5.99
C THR A 54 1.39 -3.27 -6.15
N SER A 55 1.61 -1.96 -5.96
CA SER A 55 0.58 -0.94 -6.19
C SER A 55 0.15 -0.88 -7.65
N LEU A 56 1.10 -0.96 -8.59
CA LEU A 56 0.81 -1.04 -10.02
C LEU A 56 0.00 -2.29 -10.39
N ALA A 57 0.31 -3.45 -9.79
CA ALA A 57 -0.47 -4.67 -9.99
C ALA A 57 -1.93 -4.48 -9.57
N VAL A 58 -2.17 -3.79 -8.43
CA VAL A 58 -3.51 -3.48 -7.94
C VAL A 58 -4.20 -2.47 -8.85
N LEU A 59 -3.56 -1.36 -9.22
CA LEU A 59 -4.16 -0.33 -10.08
C LEU A 59 -4.52 -0.90 -11.45
N LEU A 60 -3.58 -1.58 -12.11
CA LEU A 60 -3.83 -2.21 -13.42
C LEU A 60 -4.87 -3.34 -13.33
N GLY A 61 -4.85 -4.11 -12.22
CA GLY A 61 -5.80 -5.18 -11.97
C GLY A 61 -7.22 -4.69 -11.81
N VAL A 62 -7.43 -3.69 -10.95
CA VAL A 62 -8.75 -3.24 -10.53
C VAL A 62 -9.33 -2.19 -11.49
N TYR A 63 -8.52 -1.22 -11.95
CA TYR A 63 -8.99 -0.04 -12.69
C TYR A 63 -8.66 -0.09 -14.20
N GLY A 64 -7.68 -0.92 -14.62
CA GLY A 64 -7.17 -0.88 -15.99
C GLY A 64 -8.17 -1.20 -17.09
N ASP A 65 -9.14 -2.10 -16.86
CA ASP A 65 -10.13 -2.47 -17.88
C ASP A 65 -11.27 -1.46 -18.03
N ASP A 66 -11.56 -0.72 -16.97
CA ASP A 66 -12.74 0.12 -16.92
C ASP A 66 -12.67 1.28 -17.93
N GLN A 67 -11.47 1.77 -18.17
CA GLN A 67 -11.24 2.86 -19.12
C GLN A 67 -11.10 2.40 -20.57
N LYS A 68 -10.55 1.18 -20.77
CA LYS A 68 -10.35 0.65 -22.13
C LYS A 68 -11.63 0.15 -22.78
N SER A 69 -12.60 -0.30 -22.00
CA SER A 69 -13.79 -1.01 -22.51
C SER A 69 -15.10 -0.25 -22.35
N GLY A 70 -15.11 0.98 -21.82
CA GLY A 70 -16.36 1.66 -21.46
C GLY A 70 -17.20 0.86 -20.44
N ALA A 71 -16.55 -0.06 -19.71
CA ALA A 71 -17.24 -0.98 -18.81
C ALA A 71 -18.00 -0.24 -17.70
N LEU A 72 -17.51 0.94 -17.28
CA LEU A 72 -18.17 1.77 -16.26
C LEU A 72 -19.53 2.26 -16.74
N SER A 73 -19.62 2.78 -17.97
CA SER A 73 -20.90 3.23 -18.56
C SER A 73 -21.90 2.09 -18.71
N THR A 74 -21.43 0.90 -19.11
CA THR A 74 -22.26 -0.30 -19.22
C THR A 74 -22.82 -0.76 -17.87
N VAL A 75 -22.01 -0.72 -16.80
CA VAL A 75 -22.44 -1.11 -15.44
C VAL A 75 -23.47 -0.12 -14.90
N ILE A 76 -23.25 1.18 -15.11
CA ILE A 76 -24.18 2.22 -14.69
C ILE A 76 -25.48 2.15 -15.51
N GLY A 77 -25.39 1.92 -16.82
CA GLY A 77 -26.54 1.72 -17.69
C GLY A 77 -27.42 0.53 -17.30
N ARG A 78 -26.86 -0.47 -16.59
CA ARG A 78 -27.59 -1.58 -15.99
C ARG A 78 -28.23 -1.26 -14.62
N GLY A 79 -28.21 0.00 -14.17
CA GLY A 79 -28.86 0.46 -12.94
C GLY A 79 -28.02 0.36 -11.68
N PHE A 80 -26.72 0.04 -11.76
CA PHE A 80 -25.86 0.08 -10.59
C PHE A 80 -25.52 1.51 -10.19
N SER A 81 -25.67 1.86 -8.89
CA SER A 81 -25.31 3.19 -8.40
C SER A 81 -23.80 3.40 -8.48
N ARG A 82 -23.38 4.61 -8.85
CA ARG A 82 -21.96 5.01 -8.97
C ARG A 82 -21.19 4.77 -7.66
N THR A 83 -21.82 5.07 -6.53
CA THR A 83 -21.25 4.85 -5.18
C THR A 83 -20.92 3.38 -4.92
N LYS A 84 -21.82 2.46 -5.30
CA LYS A 84 -21.58 1.03 -5.15
C LYS A 84 -20.41 0.55 -6.00
N VAL A 85 -20.24 1.11 -7.21
CA VAL A 85 -19.12 0.77 -8.10
C VAL A 85 -17.79 1.21 -7.50
N VAL A 86 -17.68 2.46 -7.03
CA VAL A 86 -16.46 2.96 -6.37
C VAL A 86 -16.10 2.12 -5.15
N PHE A 87 -17.09 1.82 -4.30
CA PHE A 87 -16.87 1.04 -3.09
C PHE A 87 -16.46 -0.42 -3.39
N ALA A 88 -17.08 -1.04 -4.40
CA ALA A 88 -16.70 -2.40 -4.82
C ALA A 88 -15.26 -2.45 -5.34
N LYS A 89 -14.84 -1.45 -6.11
CA LYS A 89 -13.45 -1.33 -6.60
C LYS A 89 -12.45 -1.10 -5.46
N PHE A 90 -12.82 -0.28 -4.49
CA PHE A 90 -12.02 -0.10 -3.29
C PHE A 90 -11.86 -1.42 -2.53
N LEU A 91 -12.94 -2.18 -2.30
CA LEU A 91 -12.87 -3.49 -1.65
C LEU A 91 -12.00 -4.48 -2.44
N ASP A 92 -12.11 -4.52 -3.78
CA ASP A 92 -11.26 -5.35 -4.63
C ASP A 92 -9.77 -4.96 -4.45
N SER A 93 -9.45 -3.66 -4.34
CA SER A 93 -8.09 -3.18 -4.08
C SER A 93 -7.58 -3.61 -2.70
N VAL A 94 -8.41 -3.50 -1.66
CA VAL A 94 -8.08 -3.95 -0.30
C VAL A 94 -7.75 -5.43 -0.29
N ILE A 95 -8.66 -6.27 -0.81
CA ILE A 95 -8.50 -7.73 -0.78
C ILE A 95 -7.24 -8.15 -1.55
N LEU A 96 -7.01 -7.56 -2.73
CA LEU A 96 -5.87 -7.89 -3.56
C LEU A 96 -4.55 -7.50 -2.88
N LEU A 97 -4.49 -6.28 -2.35
CA LEU A 97 -3.29 -5.73 -1.72
C LEU A 97 -2.91 -6.47 -0.44
N PHE A 98 -3.89 -6.67 0.46
CA PHE A 98 -3.67 -7.42 1.69
C PHE A 98 -3.32 -8.89 1.41
N GLY A 99 -3.96 -9.53 0.41
CA GLY A 99 -3.63 -10.89 -0.01
C GLY A 99 -2.20 -11.02 -0.52
N MET A 100 -1.76 -10.11 -1.40
CA MET A 100 -0.39 -10.10 -1.93
C MET A 100 0.64 -9.89 -0.82
N PHE A 101 0.42 -8.92 0.07
CA PHE A 101 1.35 -8.64 1.17
C PHE A 101 1.38 -9.76 2.21
N LEU A 102 0.26 -10.39 2.52
CA LEU A 102 0.21 -11.54 3.42
C LEU A 102 1.05 -12.70 2.88
N ILE A 103 0.90 -13.03 1.60
CA ILE A 103 1.70 -14.08 0.96
C ILE A 103 3.19 -13.73 1.02
N MET A 104 3.57 -12.49 0.67
CA MET A 104 4.98 -12.06 0.74
C MET A 104 5.52 -12.08 2.18
N ALA A 105 4.75 -11.65 3.17
CA ALA A 105 5.16 -11.64 4.56
C ALA A 105 5.41 -13.06 5.08
N VAL A 106 4.48 -13.99 4.82
CA VAL A 106 4.62 -15.39 5.23
C VAL A 106 5.80 -16.06 4.52
N PHE A 107 5.95 -15.80 3.21
CA PHE A 107 7.05 -16.36 2.43
C PHE A 107 8.42 -15.89 2.92
N ASN A 108 8.60 -14.58 3.15
CA ASN A 108 9.84 -14.04 3.67
C ASN A 108 10.15 -14.49 5.11
N TYR A 109 9.11 -14.63 5.93
CA TYR A 109 9.26 -15.18 7.27
C TYR A 109 9.75 -16.63 7.23
N PHE A 110 9.20 -17.44 6.29
CA PHE A 110 9.65 -18.81 6.05
C PHE A 110 11.12 -18.86 5.59
N ILE A 111 11.52 -17.97 4.68
CA ILE A 111 12.93 -17.85 4.24
C ILE A 111 13.84 -17.55 5.45
N ALA A 112 13.44 -16.65 6.35
CA ALA A 112 14.22 -16.33 7.54
C ALA A 112 14.45 -17.55 8.42
N ILE A 113 13.43 -18.38 8.63
CA ILE A 113 13.55 -19.65 9.39
C ILE A 113 14.52 -20.61 8.69
N VAL A 114 14.41 -20.78 7.37
CA VAL A 114 15.31 -21.64 6.59
C VAL A 114 16.77 -21.17 6.66
N LEU A 115 16.99 -19.85 6.75
CA LEU A 115 18.31 -19.24 6.94
C LEU A 115 18.83 -19.34 8.38
N GLY A 116 18.13 -20.05 9.27
CA GLY A 116 18.54 -20.25 10.66
C GLY A 116 18.37 -19.01 11.56
N THR A 117 17.42 -18.12 11.22
CA THR A 117 17.15 -16.94 12.03
C THR A 117 16.28 -17.32 13.23
N ASP A 118 16.86 -17.30 14.41
CA ASP A 118 16.10 -17.45 15.66
C ASP A 118 15.35 -16.14 15.95
N MET A 119 14.03 -16.18 15.89
CA MET A 119 13.18 -15.03 16.13
C MET A 119 12.45 -15.13 17.46
N THR A 120 12.62 -14.13 18.30
CA THR A 120 11.84 -13.98 19.54
C THR A 120 10.40 -13.60 19.22
N ALA A 121 9.47 -13.85 20.16
CA ALA A 121 8.07 -13.44 20.03
C ALA A 121 7.92 -11.91 19.77
N PHE A 122 8.82 -11.11 20.36
CA PHE A 122 8.85 -9.66 20.16
C PHE A 122 9.24 -9.29 18.72
N GLU A 123 10.27 -9.91 18.16
CA GLU A 123 10.75 -9.68 16.79
C GLU A 123 9.72 -10.14 15.77
N THR A 124 9.09 -11.29 15.99
CA THR A 124 7.97 -11.77 15.15
C THR A 124 6.82 -10.78 15.14
N LYS A 125 6.40 -10.28 16.31
CA LYS A 125 5.37 -9.24 16.43
C LYS A 125 5.77 -7.96 15.67
N ALA A 126 7.02 -7.50 15.84
CA ALA A 126 7.55 -6.32 15.18
C ALA A 126 7.51 -6.47 13.66
N TYR A 127 7.92 -7.62 13.14
CA TYR A 127 7.91 -7.92 11.71
C TYR A 127 6.49 -7.82 11.10
N PHE A 128 5.52 -8.54 11.67
CA PHE A 128 4.16 -8.52 11.13
C PHE A 128 3.47 -7.16 11.28
N LEU A 129 3.70 -6.43 12.38
CA LEU A 129 3.19 -5.07 12.55
C LEU A 129 3.80 -4.10 11.52
N GLN A 130 5.07 -4.25 11.18
CA GLN A 130 5.72 -3.43 10.16
C GLN A 130 5.17 -3.73 8.75
N TYR A 131 4.90 -4.99 8.42
CA TYR A 131 4.21 -5.35 7.19
C TYR A 131 2.79 -4.77 7.15
N LEU A 132 2.04 -4.83 8.26
CA LEU A 132 0.71 -4.21 8.36
C LEU A 132 0.77 -2.70 8.17
N GLN A 133 1.73 -2.02 8.79
CA GLN A 133 1.96 -0.58 8.58
C GLN A 133 2.16 -0.27 7.10
N ASN A 134 3.04 -1.01 6.44
CA ASN A 134 3.40 -0.77 5.05
C ASN A 134 2.25 -1.04 4.07
N VAL A 135 1.47 -2.10 4.27
CA VAL A 135 0.30 -2.37 3.41
C VAL A 135 -0.78 -1.32 3.58
N CYS A 136 -0.98 -0.81 4.80
CA CYS A 136 -1.94 0.27 5.04
C CYS A 136 -1.49 1.61 4.43
N ALA A 137 -0.18 1.93 4.47
CA ALA A 137 0.37 3.10 3.79
C ALA A 137 0.18 2.98 2.27
N LEU A 138 0.50 1.82 1.70
CA LEU A 138 0.33 1.57 0.27
C LEU A 138 -1.14 1.61 -0.16
N LEU A 139 -2.06 1.11 0.67
CA LEU A 139 -3.50 1.23 0.43
C LEU A 139 -3.92 2.71 0.34
N GLY A 140 -3.37 3.58 1.18
CA GLY A 140 -3.61 5.01 1.09
C GLY A 140 -3.13 5.60 -0.24
N TYR A 141 -1.94 5.25 -0.69
CA TYR A 141 -1.40 5.74 -1.98
C TYR A 141 -2.24 5.25 -3.16
N VAL A 142 -2.57 3.96 -3.20
CA VAL A 142 -3.44 3.37 -4.21
C VAL A 142 -4.82 4.04 -4.24
N THR A 143 -5.39 4.35 -3.06
CA THR A 143 -6.72 5.00 -2.98
C THR A 143 -6.68 6.44 -3.48
N ILE A 144 -5.63 7.21 -3.17
CA ILE A 144 -5.43 8.56 -3.69
C ILE A 144 -5.22 8.51 -5.21
N SER A 145 -4.42 7.58 -5.70
CA SER A 145 -4.20 7.38 -7.15
C SER A 145 -5.49 7.00 -7.87
N ALA A 146 -6.32 6.15 -7.27
CA ALA A 146 -7.64 5.81 -7.79
C ALA A 146 -8.60 7.01 -7.82
N MET A 147 -8.57 7.86 -6.81
CA MET A 147 -9.32 9.13 -6.80
C MET A 147 -8.96 9.99 -8.01
N PHE A 148 -7.68 10.11 -8.34
CA PHE A 148 -7.22 10.84 -9.52
C PHE A 148 -7.64 10.17 -10.84
N ILE A 149 -7.69 8.84 -10.90
CA ILE A 149 -8.25 8.13 -12.07
C ILE A 149 -9.72 8.54 -12.30
N TYR A 150 -10.51 8.61 -11.24
CA TYR A 150 -11.92 9.07 -11.35
C TYR A 150 -12.02 10.56 -11.72
N LEU A 151 -11.11 11.40 -11.18
CA LEU A 151 -11.08 12.83 -11.47
C LEU A 151 -10.74 13.11 -12.93
N THR A 152 -9.71 12.46 -13.47
CA THR A 152 -9.16 12.76 -14.80
C THR A 152 -9.69 11.87 -15.91
N ASN A 153 -10.39 10.77 -15.60
CA ASN A 153 -10.72 9.68 -16.52
C ASN A 153 -9.49 9.11 -17.24
N SER A 154 -8.32 9.19 -16.62
CA SER A 154 -7.04 8.80 -17.23
C SER A 154 -6.28 7.84 -16.33
N MET A 155 -6.16 6.58 -16.77
CA MET A 155 -5.36 5.57 -16.07
C MET A 155 -3.87 5.95 -16.00
N PRO A 156 -3.22 6.45 -17.07
CA PRO A 156 -1.83 6.88 -17.02
C PRO A 156 -1.55 7.93 -15.95
N LEU A 157 -2.43 8.92 -15.77
CA LEU A 157 -2.26 9.95 -14.74
C LEU A 157 -2.34 9.37 -13.32
N GLY A 158 -3.24 8.43 -13.08
CA GLY A 158 -3.28 7.71 -11.80
C GLY A 158 -2.01 6.90 -11.53
N ILE A 159 -1.46 6.24 -12.55
CA ILE A 159 -0.21 5.49 -12.44
C ILE A 159 0.97 6.44 -12.15
N ILE A 160 1.07 7.57 -12.86
CA ILE A 160 2.12 8.56 -12.62
C ILE A 160 2.04 9.08 -11.18
N LEU A 161 0.83 9.38 -10.70
CA LEU A 161 0.64 9.81 -9.32
C LEU A 161 1.05 8.74 -8.31
N ASP A 162 0.73 7.47 -8.56
CA ASP A 162 1.13 6.36 -7.69
C ASP A 162 2.66 6.23 -7.61
N ILE A 163 3.35 6.33 -8.75
CA ILE A 163 4.82 6.36 -8.80
C ILE A 163 5.38 7.53 -7.96
N VAL A 164 4.79 8.71 -8.10
CA VAL A 164 5.17 9.90 -7.31
C VAL A 164 4.95 9.66 -5.82
N LEU A 165 3.79 9.13 -5.43
CA LEU A 165 3.47 8.89 -4.01
C LEU A 165 4.37 7.82 -3.40
N VAL A 166 4.61 6.72 -4.09
CA VAL A 166 5.40 5.60 -3.57
C VAL A 166 6.90 5.91 -3.54
N ILE A 167 7.46 6.48 -4.61
CA ILE A 167 8.90 6.71 -4.72
C ILE A 167 9.29 8.08 -4.17
N LEU A 168 8.66 9.16 -4.66
CA LEU A 168 9.09 10.51 -4.30
C LEU A 168 8.76 10.85 -2.86
N LEU A 169 7.58 10.50 -2.33
CA LEU A 169 7.30 10.80 -0.93
C LEU A 169 8.20 10.00 0.02
N SER A 170 8.54 8.76 -0.30
CA SER A 170 9.46 7.98 0.53
C SER A 170 10.88 8.55 0.55
N THR A 171 11.38 9.02 -0.59
CA THR A 171 12.73 9.63 -0.72
C THR A 171 12.76 11.10 -0.31
N MET A 172 11.72 11.87 -0.63
CA MET A 172 11.65 13.28 -0.27
C MET A 172 11.42 13.51 1.22
N LYS A 173 10.90 12.56 1.98
CA LYS A 173 10.78 12.69 3.44
C LYS A 173 12.14 12.94 4.10
N SER A 174 13.20 12.32 3.62
CA SER A 174 14.56 12.56 4.12
C SER A 174 15.04 13.96 3.79
N LEU A 175 14.74 14.46 2.60
CA LEU A 175 15.07 15.81 2.16
C LEU A 175 14.20 16.86 2.85
N LEU A 176 12.90 16.65 2.96
CA LEU A 176 11.98 17.55 3.64
C LEU A 176 12.32 17.68 5.13
N ASN A 177 12.73 16.62 5.79
CA ASN A 177 13.19 16.66 7.18
C ASN A 177 14.48 17.48 7.37
N ALA A 178 15.26 17.70 6.31
CA ALA A 178 16.41 18.59 6.33
C ALA A 178 15.99 20.08 6.25
N ILE A 179 14.79 20.39 5.76
CA ILE A 179 14.27 21.75 5.68
C ILE A 179 13.85 22.21 7.07
N PHE A 180 14.42 23.34 7.52
CA PHE A 180 14.22 23.87 8.87
C PHE A 180 12.75 24.02 9.29
N ILE A 181 11.87 24.46 8.39
CA ILE A 181 10.44 24.64 8.65
C ILE A 181 9.76 23.31 8.96
N VAL A 182 10.03 22.27 8.16
CA VAL A 182 9.44 20.93 8.34
C VAL A 182 9.94 20.31 9.64
N LYS A 183 11.23 20.48 9.96
CA LYS A 183 11.82 20.00 11.22
C LYS A 183 11.24 20.74 12.43
N ARG A 184 11.05 22.06 12.35
CA ARG A 184 10.50 22.88 13.44
C ARG A 184 9.05 22.51 13.77
N TYR A 185 8.20 22.28 12.76
CA TYR A 185 6.77 21.97 12.94
C TYR A 185 6.45 20.48 12.91
N ASN A 186 7.46 19.64 12.67
CA ASN A 186 7.32 18.18 12.62
C ASN A 186 6.17 17.69 11.71
N LEU A 187 6.04 18.34 10.54
CA LEU A 187 4.91 18.12 9.61
C LEU A 187 4.79 16.69 9.11
N THR A 188 5.92 15.97 9.01
CA THR A 188 5.93 14.55 8.60
C THR A 188 5.25 13.62 9.61
N ARG A 189 4.88 14.13 10.80
CA ARG A 189 4.10 13.38 11.78
C ARG A 189 2.62 13.28 11.43
N TYR A 190 2.12 14.20 10.62
CA TYR A 190 0.69 14.34 10.29
C TYR A 190 0.33 13.78 8.93
N ASP A 191 1.26 13.16 8.21
CA ASP A 191 0.96 12.38 7.01
C ASP A 191 0.48 10.97 7.37
N LEU A 192 -0.05 10.22 6.40
CA LEU A 192 -0.53 8.85 6.63
C LEU A 192 0.55 7.97 7.26
N ASP A 193 1.75 8.01 6.72
CA ASP A 193 2.88 7.21 7.20
C ASP A 193 3.30 7.61 8.63
N GLY A 194 3.21 8.89 8.97
CA GLY A 194 3.45 9.39 10.32
C GLY A 194 2.43 8.85 11.34
N PHE A 195 1.15 8.83 11.00
CA PHE A 195 0.12 8.21 11.83
C PHE A 195 0.34 6.71 12.01
N LEU A 196 0.65 5.99 10.92
CA LEU A 196 0.89 4.55 10.96
C LEU A 196 2.18 4.19 11.72
N ARG A 197 3.26 4.98 11.56
CA ARG A 197 4.50 4.82 12.32
C ARG A 197 4.29 5.09 13.81
N ASN A 198 3.50 6.09 14.16
CA ASN A 198 3.12 6.36 15.55
C ASN A 198 2.29 5.21 16.13
N ALA A 199 1.36 4.65 15.35
CA ALA A 199 0.60 3.47 15.74
C ALA A 199 1.53 2.28 16.00
N TYR A 200 2.45 1.97 15.08
CA TYR A 200 3.45 0.91 15.22
C TYR A 200 4.27 1.09 16.51
N SER A 201 4.83 2.28 16.74
CA SER A 201 5.62 2.58 17.93
C SER A 201 4.82 2.37 19.22
N ASN A 202 3.58 2.84 19.26
CA ASN A 202 2.70 2.67 20.43
C ASN A 202 2.34 1.20 20.67
N PHE A 203 2.11 0.40 19.61
CA PHE A 203 1.86 -1.05 19.74
C PHE A 203 3.09 -1.79 20.27
N MET A 204 4.29 -1.39 19.84
CA MET A 204 5.55 -1.98 20.34
C MET A 204 5.81 -1.63 21.80
N LEU A 205 5.46 -0.42 22.25
CA LEU A 205 5.56 0.03 23.64
C LEU A 205 4.43 -0.48 24.54
N GLY A 206 3.50 -1.28 24.04
CA GLY A 206 2.36 -1.78 24.80
C GLY A 206 1.22 -0.76 25.03
N MET A 207 1.31 0.43 24.45
CA MET A 207 0.28 1.48 24.53
C MET A 207 -0.84 1.23 23.50
N THR A 208 -1.53 0.12 23.60
CA THR A 208 -2.49 -0.38 22.60
C THR A 208 -3.57 0.66 22.26
N GLY A 209 -4.15 1.34 23.26
CA GLY A 209 -5.20 2.33 23.03
C GLY A 209 -4.72 3.52 22.16
N ARG A 210 -3.53 4.07 22.46
CA ARG A 210 -2.93 5.15 21.66
C ARG A 210 -2.57 4.67 20.25
N GLY A 211 -2.09 3.43 20.13
CA GLY A 211 -1.80 2.80 18.84
C GLY A 211 -3.05 2.70 17.96
N ILE A 212 -4.17 2.21 18.53
CA ILE A 212 -5.45 2.10 17.81
C ILE A 212 -5.93 3.48 17.36
N ILE A 213 -5.90 4.48 18.23
CA ILE A 213 -6.36 5.85 17.89
C ILE A 213 -5.52 6.40 16.71
N SER A 214 -4.20 6.32 16.78
CA SER A 214 -3.33 6.79 15.68
C SER A 214 -3.61 6.04 14.37
N PHE A 215 -3.78 4.72 14.43
CA PHE A 215 -4.08 3.89 13.27
C PHE A 215 -5.42 4.28 12.63
N VAL A 216 -6.48 4.35 13.44
CA VAL A 216 -7.83 4.68 12.96
C VAL A 216 -7.88 6.09 12.38
N LEU A 217 -7.28 7.09 13.05
CA LEU A 217 -7.22 8.46 12.54
C LEU A 217 -6.52 8.52 11.18
N GLY A 218 -5.35 7.88 11.04
CA GLY A 218 -4.64 7.84 9.76
C GLY A 218 -5.48 7.20 8.65
N MET A 219 -6.08 6.03 8.91
CA MET A 219 -6.89 5.32 7.92
C MET A 219 -8.19 6.08 7.55
N VAL A 220 -8.89 6.64 8.54
CA VAL A 220 -10.15 7.38 8.27
C VAL A 220 -9.88 8.67 7.50
N ILE A 221 -8.87 9.45 7.89
CA ILE A 221 -8.57 10.73 7.23
C ILE A 221 -8.09 10.50 5.79
N PHE A 222 -7.10 9.64 5.59
CA PHE A 222 -6.46 9.49 4.28
C PHE A 222 -7.19 8.51 3.37
N VAL A 223 -7.47 7.30 3.83
CA VAL A 223 -8.13 6.29 3.00
C VAL A 223 -9.63 6.56 2.91
N GLY A 224 -10.29 6.78 4.04
CA GLY A 224 -11.71 7.11 4.08
C GLY A 224 -12.03 8.42 3.37
N GLY A 225 -11.21 9.46 3.57
CA GLY A 225 -11.30 10.74 2.86
C GLY A 225 -11.14 10.59 1.34
N ALA A 226 -10.14 9.84 0.87
CA ALA A 226 -9.93 9.60 -0.56
C ALA A 226 -11.07 8.79 -1.20
N VAL A 227 -11.62 7.80 -0.50
CA VAL A 227 -12.79 7.04 -0.97
C VAL A 227 -14.03 7.94 -1.04
N ALA A 228 -14.28 8.75 -0.01
CA ALA A 228 -15.41 9.68 0.02
C ALA A 228 -15.31 10.72 -1.11
N LEU A 229 -14.13 11.30 -1.32
CA LEU A 229 -13.87 12.22 -2.44
C LEU A 229 -14.04 11.53 -3.79
N SER A 230 -13.58 10.29 -3.95
CA SER A 230 -13.81 9.51 -5.16
C SER A 230 -15.29 9.32 -5.46
N GLN A 231 -16.10 9.06 -4.44
CA GLN A 231 -17.54 8.91 -4.58
C GLN A 231 -18.20 10.23 -4.99
N LEU A 232 -17.82 11.35 -4.36
CA LEU A 232 -18.34 12.67 -4.69
C LEU A 232 -17.99 13.07 -6.13
N ILE A 233 -16.71 12.93 -6.51
CA ILE A 233 -16.23 13.23 -7.87
C ILE A 233 -16.99 12.42 -8.91
N PHE A 234 -17.11 11.11 -8.67
CA PHE A 234 -17.77 10.23 -9.63
C PHE A 234 -19.30 10.40 -9.67
N HIS A 235 -19.90 10.92 -8.60
CA HIS A 235 -21.33 11.25 -8.56
C HIS A 235 -21.67 12.51 -9.37
N VAL A 236 -20.87 13.56 -9.22
CA VAL A 236 -21.10 14.87 -9.88
C VAL A 236 -20.72 14.84 -11.36
N LYS A 237 -19.79 13.96 -11.73
CA LYS A 237 -19.26 13.91 -13.09
C LYS A 237 -20.32 13.41 -14.09
N GLU A 238 -20.60 14.21 -15.13
CA GLU A 238 -21.36 13.77 -16.28
C GLU A 238 -20.54 12.72 -17.04
N LEU A 239 -21.15 11.57 -17.32
CA LEU A 239 -20.55 10.57 -18.19
C LEU A 239 -21.05 10.86 -19.60
N ASP A 240 -20.15 11.25 -20.49
CA ASP A 240 -20.42 11.29 -21.91
C ASP A 240 -20.71 9.85 -22.39
N PHE A 241 -21.93 9.62 -22.81
CA PHE A 241 -22.39 8.34 -23.34
C PHE A 241 -22.25 8.32 -24.88
#